data_6837ac5d88445f112ad9bcef1426ef74
#
_entry.id   6837ac5d88445f112ad9bcef1426ef74
#
_cell.length_a   1.000
_cell.length_b   1.000
_cell.length_c   1.000
_cell.angle_alpha   90.00
_cell.angle_beta   90.00
_cell.angle_gamma   90.00
#
_symmetry.space_group_name_H-M   'P 1'
#
loop_
_entity.id
_entity.type
_entity.pdbx_description
1 polymer ?
#
loop_
_entity_poly.entity_id
_entity_poly.type
_entity_poly.pdbx_seq_one_letter_code
_entity_poly.pdbx_strand_id
1 'polypeptide(L)'
;AFLSFTILSDDSNLEPQGSALEIFQCNFADGKDLDDTLKVASKWDKWADDNYSVSYAGYVMTPFYQRKSDFPFDLFWLGITPSFQALGTAQDEWAANGTELITEFERVSPCPNHASIYSFPVRTAKNPTPNGFLTIRGCNNKEGTTQADYAAANAKQNEYLDSIGVDSLISYWFMGAGSGIEQAYDYLEVMGVSSMKEWGKMPDNFLTGNPGPQDLDALRDCDTPRVYSIQYVGGTN
;
A
#
# COMPACT_ATOMS: atom_id res chain seq x y z
N ALA A 1 -13.67 10.36 14.88
CA ALA A 1 -12.85 11.39 15.55
C ALA A 1 -11.48 11.36 14.91
N PHE A 2 -11.09 12.41 14.21
CA PHE A 2 -9.73 12.54 13.68
C PHE A 2 -8.74 12.59 14.83
N LEU A 3 -7.86 11.59 14.93
CA LEU A 3 -6.65 11.72 15.75
C LEU A 3 -5.81 12.84 15.10
N SER A 4 -5.80 14.00 15.75
CA SER A 4 -4.94 15.12 15.38
C SER A 4 -3.51 14.69 15.67
N PHE A 5 -2.75 14.29 14.65
CA PHE A 5 -1.32 14.10 14.75
C PHE A 5 -0.66 15.47 14.91
N THR A 6 -0.56 15.95 16.11
CA THR A 6 0.25 17.12 16.43
C THR A 6 1.68 16.63 16.57
N ILE A 7 2.49 16.79 15.52
CA ILE A 7 3.94 16.65 15.61
C ILE A 7 4.44 17.86 16.40
N LEU A 8 4.69 17.68 17.68
CA LEU A 8 5.43 18.64 18.51
C LEU A 8 6.91 18.30 18.41
N SER A 9 7.57 18.76 17.35
CA SER A 9 9.00 18.96 17.34
C SER A 9 9.31 20.28 16.65
N ASP A 10 10.06 21.12 17.34
CA ASP A 10 10.44 22.48 16.96
C ASP A 10 11.62 22.46 15.95
N ASP A 11 11.61 21.52 15.00
CA ASP A 11 12.60 21.44 13.92
C ASP A 11 11.93 21.64 12.56
N SER A 12 12.10 22.83 12.01
CA SER A 12 11.59 23.29 10.72
C SER A 12 12.21 22.57 9.50
N ASN A 13 12.87 21.43 9.66
CA ASN A 13 13.54 20.63 8.64
C ASN A 13 13.17 19.12 8.68
N LEU A 14 11.99 18.75 9.17
CA LEU A 14 11.57 17.35 9.10
C LEU A 14 11.14 17.02 7.67
N GLU A 15 11.93 16.18 6.99
CA GLU A 15 11.51 15.48 5.80
C GLU A 15 10.21 14.72 6.11
N PRO A 16 9.24 14.67 5.18
CA PRO A 16 8.01 13.90 5.38
C PRO A 16 8.33 12.45 5.74
N GLN A 17 7.89 11.99 6.91
CA GLN A 17 8.14 10.61 7.36
C GLN A 17 7.27 9.57 6.62
N GLY A 18 6.42 10.00 5.69
CA GLY A 18 5.48 9.18 4.94
C GLY A 18 5.61 9.41 3.43
N SER A 19 4.79 8.66 2.69
CA SER A 19 4.64 8.77 1.24
C SER A 19 3.19 9.06 0.88
N ALA A 20 2.98 9.71 -0.26
CA ALA A 20 1.68 9.84 -0.87
C ALA A 20 1.49 8.70 -1.88
N LEU A 21 0.42 7.97 -1.74
CA LEU A 21 0.04 6.91 -2.64
C LEU A 21 -1.28 7.23 -3.31
N GLU A 22 -1.48 6.64 -4.48
CA GLU A 22 -2.77 6.52 -5.10
C GLU A 22 -3.07 5.07 -5.43
N ILE A 23 -4.35 4.72 -5.40
CA ILE A 23 -4.81 3.39 -5.74
C ILE A 23 -5.98 3.48 -6.71
N PHE A 24 -5.87 2.79 -7.83
CA PHE A 24 -6.98 2.57 -8.77
C PHE A 24 -7.46 1.14 -8.62
N GLN A 25 -8.77 0.97 -8.52
CA GLN A 25 -9.44 -0.33 -8.47
C GLN A 25 -9.99 -0.65 -9.86
N CYS A 26 -9.48 -1.71 -10.49
CA CYS A 26 -9.70 -1.97 -11.89
C CYS A 26 -10.30 -3.36 -12.13
N ASN A 27 -11.03 -3.51 -13.24
CA ASN A 27 -11.52 -4.80 -13.72
C ASN A 27 -11.00 -5.03 -15.15
N PHE A 28 -10.72 -6.28 -15.51
CA PHE A 28 -10.38 -6.59 -16.88
C PHE A 28 -11.59 -6.36 -17.80
N ALA A 29 -11.36 -5.72 -18.94
CA ALA A 29 -12.36 -5.63 -20.00
C ALA A 29 -12.65 -7.02 -20.59
N ASP A 30 -13.75 -7.17 -21.33
CA ASP A 30 -14.15 -8.43 -21.94
C ASP A 30 -13.04 -9.05 -22.79
N GLY A 31 -12.64 -10.28 -22.46
CA GLY A 31 -11.58 -11.01 -23.15
C GLY A 31 -10.16 -10.49 -22.89
N LYS A 32 -9.97 -9.64 -21.88
CA LYS A 32 -8.69 -9.11 -21.44
C LYS A 32 -8.26 -9.77 -20.14
N ASP A 33 -6.95 -9.67 -19.86
CA ASP A 33 -6.32 -10.27 -18.68
C ASP A 33 -5.16 -9.41 -18.15
N LEU A 34 -4.45 -9.95 -17.17
CA LEU A 34 -3.29 -9.31 -16.56
C LEU A 34 -2.17 -9.05 -17.59
N ASP A 35 -1.93 -9.98 -18.51
CA ASP A 35 -0.87 -9.84 -19.52
C ASP A 35 -1.15 -8.67 -20.47
N ASP A 36 -2.42 -8.42 -20.81
CA ASP A 36 -2.81 -7.26 -21.61
C ASP A 36 -2.56 -5.95 -20.85
N THR A 37 -2.90 -5.91 -19.56
CA THR A 37 -2.63 -4.75 -18.71
C THR A 37 -1.13 -4.49 -18.56
N LEU A 38 -0.32 -5.53 -18.33
CA LEU A 38 1.14 -5.40 -18.19
C LEU A 38 1.82 -4.92 -19.49
N LYS A 39 1.27 -5.27 -20.66
CA LYS A 39 1.74 -4.71 -21.95
C LYS A 39 1.53 -3.20 -22.02
N VAL A 40 0.39 -2.69 -21.56
CA VAL A 40 0.13 -1.24 -21.50
C VAL A 40 1.01 -0.59 -20.43
N ALA A 41 1.16 -1.22 -19.26
CA ALA A 41 2.04 -0.75 -18.19
C ALA A 41 3.50 -0.61 -18.65
N SER A 42 4.00 -1.53 -19.50
CA SER A 42 5.35 -1.42 -20.09
C SER A 42 5.50 -0.24 -21.07
N LYS A 43 4.41 0.21 -21.69
CA LYS A 43 4.44 1.45 -22.50
C LYS A 43 4.39 2.67 -21.60
N TRP A 44 3.60 2.61 -20.51
CA TRP A 44 3.52 3.65 -19.51
C TRP A 44 4.88 3.90 -18.84
N ASP A 45 5.64 2.86 -18.51
CA ASP A 45 6.97 2.95 -17.94
C ASP A 45 7.90 3.83 -18.81
N LYS A 46 7.95 3.58 -20.12
CA LYS A 46 8.72 4.40 -21.05
C LYS A 46 8.19 5.83 -21.17
N TRP A 47 6.87 5.98 -21.16
CA TRP A 47 6.23 7.29 -21.20
C TRP A 47 6.54 8.07 -19.92
N ALA A 48 6.55 7.42 -18.75
CA ALA A 48 6.84 8.03 -17.47
C ALA A 48 8.25 8.62 -17.43
N ASP A 49 9.26 7.90 -17.95
CA ASP A 49 10.64 8.39 -18.06
C ASP A 49 10.74 9.70 -18.85
N ASP A 50 9.90 9.89 -19.88
CA ASP A 50 9.94 11.07 -20.76
C ASP A 50 9.06 12.23 -20.25
N ASN A 51 8.08 11.97 -19.38
CA ASN A 51 7.03 12.94 -19.09
C ASN A 51 6.88 13.30 -17.60
N TYR A 52 7.29 12.44 -16.65
CA TYR A 52 7.25 12.80 -15.24
C TYR A 52 8.50 13.59 -14.82
N SER A 53 8.27 14.75 -14.22
CA SER A 53 9.32 15.56 -13.61
C SER A 53 9.58 15.23 -12.14
N VAL A 54 8.82 14.31 -11.57
CA VAL A 54 8.84 13.88 -10.17
C VAL A 54 9.01 12.38 -10.05
N SER A 55 9.53 11.90 -8.92
CA SER A 55 9.62 10.48 -8.64
C SER A 55 8.21 9.88 -8.49
N TYR A 56 7.96 8.82 -9.24
CA TYR A 56 6.72 8.03 -9.18
C TYR A 56 7.04 6.56 -9.45
N ALA A 57 6.64 5.68 -8.55
CA ALA A 57 6.77 4.24 -8.72
C ALA A 57 5.40 3.60 -8.92
N GLY A 58 5.23 2.86 -10.04
CA GLY A 58 4.00 2.16 -10.39
C GLY A 58 4.06 0.67 -10.08
N TYR A 59 3.00 0.15 -9.50
CA TYR A 59 2.84 -1.27 -9.21
C TYR A 59 1.47 -1.77 -9.65
N VAL A 60 1.41 -3.02 -10.09
CA VAL A 60 0.16 -3.78 -10.27
C VAL A 60 0.02 -4.76 -9.12
N MET A 61 -1.12 -4.75 -8.45
CA MET A 61 -1.47 -5.68 -7.39
C MET A 61 -2.61 -6.58 -7.85
N THR A 62 -2.47 -7.89 -7.66
CA THR A 62 -3.52 -8.87 -7.97
C THR A 62 -3.88 -9.71 -6.76
N PRO A 63 -5.16 -10.09 -6.60
CA PRO A 63 -5.60 -10.94 -5.50
C PRO A 63 -4.87 -12.27 -5.45
N PHE A 64 -4.39 -12.66 -4.25
CA PHE A 64 -3.76 -13.95 -4.00
C PHE A 64 -4.55 -14.80 -2.99
N TYR A 65 -4.73 -14.29 -1.75
CA TYR A 65 -5.64 -14.85 -0.75
C TYR A 65 -6.70 -13.82 -0.42
N GLN A 66 -7.86 -13.95 -1.08
CA GLN A 66 -9.03 -13.13 -0.79
C GLN A 66 -10.32 -13.85 -1.19
N ARG A 67 -11.46 -13.34 -0.72
CA ARG A 67 -12.78 -13.72 -1.18
C ARG A 67 -13.27 -12.71 -2.21
N LYS A 68 -13.56 -13.16 -3.44
CA LYS A 68 -13.98 -12.26 -4.55
C LYS A 68 -15.25 -11.46 -4.22
N SER A 69 -16.16 -12.00 -3.39
CA SER A 69 -17.35 -11.28 -2.95
C SER A 69 -17.07 -10.02 -2.13
N ASP A 70 -15.96 -10.00 -1.41
CA ASP A 70 -15.59 -8.93 -0.51
C ASP A 70 -14.76 -7.85 -1.24
N PHE A 71 -14.14 -8.25 -2.37
CA PHE A 71 -13.35 -7.39 -3.24
C PHE A 71 -13.61 -7.75 -4.70
N PRO A 72 -14.54 -7.07 -5.37
CA PRO A 72 -15.01 -7.42 -6.71
C PRO A 72 -14.07 -6.95 -7.84
N PHE A 73 -12.86 -6.48 -7.53
CA PHE A 73 -11.88 -6.01 -8.50
C PHE A 73 -10.89 -7.10 -8.88
N ASP A 74 -10.44 -7.06 -10.14
CA ASP A 74 -9.49 -8.04 -10.67
C ASP A 74 -8.05 -7.63 -10.37
N LEU A 75 -7.77 -6.33 -10.34
CA LEU A 75 -6.45 -5.77 -10.01
C LEU A 75 -6.56 -4.37 -9.40
N PHE A 76 -5.44 -3.93 -8.82
CA PHE A 76 -5.22 -2.55 -8.41
C PHE A 76 -3.95 -2.02 -9.08
N TRP A 77 -4.01 -0.78 -9.55
CA TRP A 77 -2.80 0.00 -9.77
C TRP A 77 -2.48 0.76 -8.49
N LEU A 78 -1.22 0.69 -8.04
CA LEU A 78 -0.71 1.42 -6.89
C LEU A 78 0.41 2.35 -7.36
N GLY A 79 0.21 3.66 -7.24
CA GLY A 79 1.21 4.68 -7.47
C GLY A 79 1.81 5.15 -6.15
N ILE A 80 3.13 5.33 -6.09
CA ILE A 80 3.85 5.78 -4.91
C ILE A 80 4.71 6.99 -5.27
N THR A 81 4.55 8.08 -4.52
CA THR A 81 5.33 9.31 -4.65
C THR A 81 5.85 9.78 -3.29
N PRO A 82 6.91 10.58 -3.23
CA PRO A 82 7.47 11.04 -1.96
C PRO A 82 6.56 12.01 -1.21
N SER A 83 5.60 12.66 -1.88
CA SER A 83 4.70 13.64 -1.27
C SER A 83 3.42 13.83 -2.08
N PHE A 84 2.37 14.40 -1.46
CA PHE A 84 1.15 14.79 -2.19
C PHE A 84 1.38 15.89 -3.22
N GLN A 85 2.39 16.73 -3.05
CA GLN A 85 2.77 17.71 -4.07
C GLN A 85 3.33 16.99 -5.30
N ALA A 86 4.22 16.01 -5.10
CA ALA A 86 4.73 15.19 -6.20
C ALA A 86 3.61 14.38 -6.86
N LEU A 87 2.69 13.80 -6.08
CA LEU A 87 1.51 13.11 -6.63
C LEU A 87 0.68 14.06 -7.50
N GLY A 88 0.38 15.28 -7.03
CA GLY A 88 -0.37 16.28 -7.80
C GLY A 88 0.35 16.66 -9.09
N THR A 89 1.68 16.84 -9.05
CA THR A 89 2.48 17.12 -10.25
C THR A 89 2.39 15.97 -11.25
N ALA A 90 2.57 14.72 -10.81
CA ALA A 90 2.44 13.55 -11.67
C ALA A 90 1.04 13.44 -12.31
N GLN A 91 -0.02 13.76 -11.55
CA GLN A 91 -1.39 13.74 -12.07
C GLN A 91 -1.63 14.84 -13.12
N ASP A 92 -1.09 16.05 -12.92
CA ASP A 92 -1.19 17.14 -13.90
C ASP A 92 -0.46 16.78 -15.19
N GLU A 93 0.74 16.19 -15.11
CA GLU A 93 1.53 15.72 -16.26
C GLU A 93 0.85 14.56 -16.98
N TRP A 94 0.27 13.60 -16.24
CA TRP A 94 -0.52 12.50 -16.78
C TRP A 94 -1.76 12.99 -17.53
N ALA A 95 -2.51 13.93 -16.95
CA ALA A 95 -3.70 14.51 -17.59
C ALA A 95 -3.35 15.30 -18.87
N ALA A 96 -2.20 15.99 -18.88
CA ALA A 96 -1.76 16.78 -20.02
C ALA A 96 -1.23 15.92 -21.19
N ASN A 97 -0.50 14.84 -20.90
CA ASN A 97 0.31 14.13 -21.90
C ASN A 97 -0.08 12.65 -22.07
N GLY A 98 -0.89 12.07 -21.16
CA GLY A 98 -1.17 10.63 -21.10
C GLY A 98 -2.37 10.14 -21.92
N THR A 99 -3.05 10.99 -22.70
CA THR A 99 -4.34 10.68 -23.34
C THR A 99 -4.38 9.35 -24.13
N GLU A 100 -3.33 9.03 -24.87
CA GLU A 100 -3.27 7.79 -25.64
C GLU A 100 -3.20 6.56 -24.73
N LEU A 101 -2.36 6.62 -23.69
CA LEU A 101 -2.20 5.54 -22.72
C LEU A 101 -3.43 5.39 -21.81
N ILE A 102 -4.06 6.49 -21.42
CA ILE A 102 -5.34 6.47 -20.69
C ILE A 102 -6.35 5.64 -21.51
N THR A 103 -6.46 5.93 -22.80
CA THR A 103 -7.37 5.19 -23.70
C THR A 103 -6.99 3.70 -23.82
N GLU A 104 -5.69 3.39 -23.84
CA GLU A 104 -5.23 2.00 -23.88
C GLU A 104 -5.56 1.26 -22.56
N PHE A 105 -5.31 1.87 -21.40
CA PHE A 105 -5.68 1.29 -20.11
C PHE A 105 -7.20 1.07 -19.99
N GLU A 106 -8.02 2.03 -20.39
CA GLU A 106 -9.47 1.88 -20.39
C GLU A 106 -9.98 0.73 -21.27
N ARG A 107 -9.26 0.39 -22.33
CA ARG A 107 -9.60 -0.76 -23.20
C ARG A 107 -9.23 -2.11 -22.61
N VAL A 108 -8.28 -2.20 -21.70
CA VAL A 108 -7.78 -3.47 -21.15
C VAL A 108 -8.19 -3.68 -19.70
N SER A 109 -8.16 -2.61 -18.90
CA SER A 109 -8.46 -2.67 -17.47
C SER A 109 -9.03 -1.34 -16.96
N PRO A 110 -10.29 -1.00 -17.28
CA PRO A 110 -10.94 0.20 -16.78
C PRO A 110 -10.98 0.22 -15.25
N CYS A 111 -10.71 1.40 -14.66
CA CYS A 111 -10.60 1.60 -13.24
C CYS A 111 -11.67 2.60 -12.75
N PRO A 112 -12.84 2.14 -12.32
CA PRO A 112 -13.94 3.01 -11.92
C PRO A 112 -13.69 3.77 -10.62
N ASN A 113 -12.76 3.32 -9.78
CA ASN A 113 -12.46 3.95 -8.49
C ASN A 113 -11.00 4.35 -8.41
N HIS A 114 -10.77 5.54 -7.87
CA HIS A 114 -9.45 6.12 -7.66
C HIS A 114 -9.43 6.86 -6.32
N ALA A 115 -8.45 6.57 -5.49
CA ALA A 115 -8.30 7.20 -4.18
C ALA A 115 -6.84 7.50 -3.87
N SER A 116 -6.62 8.56 -3.10
CA SER A 116 -5.31 8.86 -2.53
C SER A 116 -5.16 8.29 -1.12
N ILE A 117 -3.92 8.01 -0.71
CA ILE A 117 -3.59 7.36 0.56
C ILE A 117 -2.39 8.06 1.20
N TYR A 118 -2.48 8.32 2.51
CA TYR A 118 -1.34 8.70 3.34
C TYR A 118 -0.68 7.43 3.86
N SER A 119 0.58 7.18 3.50
CA SER A 119 1.33 6.00 3.95
C SER A 119 2.39 6.38 4.97
N PHE A 120 2.36 5.74 6.14
CA PHE A 120 3.33 5.95 7.22
C PHE A 120 4.04 4.63 7.54
N PRO A 121 5.32 4.48 7.15
CA PRO A 121 6.08 3.28 7.46
C PRO A 121 6.40 3.20 8.95
N VAL A 122 6.17 2.04 9.56
CA VAL A 122 6.55 1.72 10.95
C VAL A 122 7.64 0.63 11.01
N ARG A 123 7.92 0.00 9.87
CA ARG A 123 9.04 -0.90 9.66
C ARG A 123 9.46 -0.86 8.20
N THR A 124 10.77 -0.86 7.95
CA THR A 124 11.34 -0.98 6.60
C THR A 124 11.99 -2.34 6.43
N ALA A 125 11.84 -2.95 5.23
CA ALA A 125 12.55 -4.17 4.89
C ALA A 125 14.06 -3.90 4.80
N LYS A 126 14.88 -4.85 5.25
CA LYS A 126 16.35 -4.77 5.16
C LYS A 126 16.84 -5.05 3.74
N ASN A 127 16.10 -5.90 3.01
CA ASN A 127 16.40 -6.30 1.63
C ASN A 127 15.13 -6.11 0.78
N PRO A 128 14.76 -4.87 0.44
CA PRO A 128 13.56 -4.61 -0.34
C PRO A 128 13.69 -5.20 -1.74
N THR A 129 12.59 -5.77 -2.24
CA THR A 129 12.48 -6.31 -3.59
C THR A 129 11.39 -5.57 -4.36
N PRO A 130 11.54 -5.41 -5.69
CA PRO A 130 10.54 -4.71 -6.49
C PRO A 130 9.21 -5.47 -6.61
N ASN A 131 9.25 -6.78 -6.39
CA ASN A 131 8.07 -7.65 -6.44
C ASN A 131 7.93 -8.42 -5.13
N GLY A 132 6.73 -8.86 -4.81
CA GLY A 132 6.47 -9.62 -3.59
C GLY A 132 4.99 -9.79 -3.30
N PHE A 133 4.65 -9.73 -2.04
CA PHE A 133 3.27 -9.87 -1.57
C PHE A 133 2.96 -8.81 -0.51
N LEU A 134 1.77 -8.24 -0.59
CA LEU A 134 1.23 -7.36 0.43
C LEU A 134 0.09 -8.08 1.17
N THR A 135 0.17 -8.09 2.48
CA THR A 135 -0.94 -8.45 3.36
C THR A 135 -1.60 -7.16 3.81
N ILE A 136 -2.92 -7.02 3.60
CA ILE A 136 -3.67 -5.81 3.94
C ILE A 136 -4.85 -6.19 4.82
N ARG A 137 -5.02 -5.48 5.93
CA ARG A 137 -6.19 -5.60 6.81
C ARG A 137 -6.69 -4.23 7.27
N GLY A 138 -7.99 -4.09 7.41
CA GLY A 138 -8.62 -2.89 7.96
C GLY A 138 -8.61 -2.93 9.48
N CYS A 139 -8.28 -1.82 10.12
CA CYS A 139 -8.18 -1.73 11.58
C CYS A 139 -8.92 -0.51 12.13
N ASN A 140 -9.57 -0.70 13.28
CA ASN A 140 -10.22 0.36 14.06
C ASN A 140 -9.51 0.50 15.41
N ASN A 141 -9.22 1.73 15.81
CA ASN A 141 -8.58 2.03 17.08
C ASN A 141 -9.57 1.78 18.24
N LYS A 142 -9.09 1.21 19.32
CA LYS A 142 -9.83 1.16 20.60
C LYS A 142 -9.82 2.53 21.26
N GLU A 143 -10.86 2.79 22.05
CA GLU A 143 -11.00 4.06 22.77
C GLU A 143 -9.81 4.29 23.71
N GLY A 144 -9.28 5.51 23.71
CA GLY A 144 -8.16 5.91 24.56
C GLY A 144 -6.78 5.53 24.05
N THR A 145 -6.67 4.82 22.93
CA THR A 145 -5.37 4.49 22.30
C THR A 145 -4.65 5.75 21.84
N THR A 146 -3.37 5.86 22.13
CA THR A 146 -2.52 7.00 21.76
C THR A 146 -1.43 6.62 20.77
N GLN A 147 -0.83 7.62 20.12
CA GLN A 147 0.32 7.42 19.25
C GLN A 147 1.53 6.80 20.00
N ALA A 148 1.73 7.18 21.27
CA ALA A 148 2.81 6.64 22.09
C ALA A 148 2.62 5.14 22.37
N ASP A 149 1.37 4.69 22.57
CA ASP A 149 1.04 3.27 22.74
C ASP A 149 1.38 2.49 21.45
N TYR A 150 1.01 3.02 20.29
CA TYR A 150 1.38 2.43 18.99
C TYR A 150 2.89 2.38 18.80
N ALA A 151 3.63 3.44 19.12
CA ALA A 151 5.08 3.46 18.98
C ALA A 151 5.73 2.35 19.83
N ALA A 152 5.30 2.20 21.08
CA ALA A 152 5.79 1.16 21.99
C ALA A 152 5.44 -0.26 21.50
N ALA A 153 4.21 -0.48 21.05
CA ALA A 153 3.75 -1.77 20.55
C ALA A 153 4.46 -2.16 19.23
N ASN A 154 4.63 -1.20 18.31
CA ASN A 154 5.37 -1.42 17.07
C ASN A 154 6.85 -1.75 17.31
N ALA A 155 7.49 -1.12 18.30
CA ALA A 155 8.88 -1.45 18.67
C ALA A 155 9.00 -2.93 19.07
N LYS A 156 8.13 -3.43 19.95
CA LYS A 156 8.09 -4.84 20.35
C LYS A 156 7.80 -5.78 19.19
N GLN A 157 6.85 -5.41 18.31
CA GLN A 157 6.54 -6.18 17.10
C GLN A 157 7.75 -6.27 16.17
N ASN A 158 8.47 -5.17 15.98
CA ASN A 158 9.66 -5.13 15.13
C ASN A 158 10.79 -6.00 15.70
N GLU A 159 11.03 -5.95 17.03
CA GLU A 159 11.99 -6.84 17.70
C GLU A 159 11.61 -8.31 17.54
N TYR A 160 10.34 -8.65 17.69
CA TYR A 160 9.86 -10.01 17.48
C TYR A 160 10.10 -10.49 16.04
N LEU A 161 9.71 -9.68 15.02
CA LEU A 161 9.92 -10.02 13.61
C LEU A 161 11.40 -10.19 13.28
N ASP A 162 12.28 -9.38 13.86
CA ASP A 162 13.73 -9.55 13.73
C ASP A 162 14.20 -10.85 14.37
N SER A 163 13.68 -11.22 15.55
CA SER A 163 14.05 -12.43 16.27
C SER A 163 13.70 -13.73 15.53
N ILE A 164 12.61 -13.71 14.75
CA ILE A 164 12.15 -14.84 13.93
C ILE A 164 12.64 -14.74 12.46
N GLY A 165 13.48 -13.75 12.15
CA GLY A 165 14.11 -13.56 10.86
C GLY A 165 13.14 -13.17 9.74
N VAL A 166 12.04 -12.45 10.04
CA VAL A 166 11.10 -11.93 9.03
C VAL A 166 11.61 -10.60 8.52
N ASP A 167 11.92 -10.54 7.22
CA ASP A 167 12.28 -9.31 6.52
C ASP A 167 11.04 -8.73 5.84
N SER A 168 10.48 -7.68 6.42
CA SER A 168 9.22 -7.08 5.96
C SER A 168 9.21 -5.57 6.05
N LEU A 169 8.46 -4.94 5.16
CA LEU A 169 7.91 -3.60 5.32
C LEU A 169 6.62 -3.70 6.15
N ILE A 170 6.36 -2.73 7.03
CA ILE A 170 5.04 -2.50 7.62
C ILE A 170 4.72 -1.01 7.50
N SER A 171 3.53 -0.70 7.01
CA SER A 171 3.04 0.66 6.86
C SER A 171 1.57 0.77 7.28
N TYR A 172 1.20 1.91 7.82
CA TYR A 172 -0.19 2.28 8.07
C TYR A 172 -0.68 3.21 6.96
N TRP A 173 -1.77 2.83 6.30
CA TRP A 173 -2.37 3.56 5.21
C TRP A 173 -3.67 4.21 5.67
N PHE A 174 -3.71 5.53 5.61
CA PHE A 174 -4.91 6.32 5.91
C PHE A 174 -5.52 6.81 4.60
N MET A 175 -6.80 6.54 4.43
CA MET A 175 -7.52 6.94 3.21
C MET A 175 -7.63 8.45 3.10
N GLY A 176 -7.31 8.98 1.94
CA GLY A 176 -7.43 10.38 1.57
C GLY A 176 -8.64 10.66 0.70
N ALA A 177 -8.47 11.51 -0.30
CA ALA A 177 -9.52 11.83 -1.27
C ALA A 177 -9.91 10.60 -2.10
N GLY A 178 -11.16 10.49 -2.50
CA GLY A 178 -11.68 9.38 -3.30
C GLY A 178 -12.12 8.15 -2.50
N SER A 179 -11.94 8.15 -1.18
CA SER A 179 -12.50 7.12 -0.30
C SER A 179 -14.02 7.24 -0.18
N GLY A 180 -14.67 6.13 0.19
CA GLY A 180 -16.13 6.14 0.43
C GLY A 180 -16.53 7.09 1.55
N ILE A 181 -17.77 7.61 1.49
CA ILE A 181 -18.32 8.52 2.50
C ILE A 181 -18.35 7.84 3.88
N GLU A 182 -18.66 6.55 3.91
CA GLU A 182 -18.57 5.72 5.11
C GLU A 182 -17.30 4.87 5.05
N GLN A 183 -16.34 5.19 5.90
CA GLN A 183 -15.13 4.39 6.05
C GLN A 183 -15.38 3.29 7.08
N ALA A 184 -15.17 2.04 6.67
CA ALA A 184 -15.33 0.89 7.55
C ALA A 184 -14.19 0.78 8.58
N TYR A 185 -13.05 1.42 8.34
CA TYR A 185 -11.83 1.33 9.15
C TYR A 185 -11.18 2.69 9.35
N ASP A 186 -10.52 2.87 10.48
CA ASP A 186 -9.72 4.07 10.74
C ASP A 186 -8.47 4.11 9.85
N TYR A 187 -7.87 2.93 9.57
CA TYR A 187 -6.71 2.79 8.70
C TYR A 187 -6.55 1.35 8.18
N LEU A 188 -5.69 1.17 7.18
CA LEU A 188 -5.24 -0.15 6.73
C LEU A 188 -3.83 -0.41 7.26
N GLU A 189 -3.61 -1.59 7.85
CA GLU A 189 -2.26 -2.09 8.08
C GLU A 189 -1.82 -2.89 6.87
N VAL A 190 -0.65 -2.54 6.36
CA VAL A 190 -0.05 -3.17 5.18
C VAL A 190 1.29 -3.76 5.56
N MET A 191 1.47 -5.05 5.32
CA MET A 191 2.75 -5.72 5.47
C MET A 191 3.24 -6.24 4.13
N GLY A 192 4.42 -5.80 3.70
CA GLY A 192 5.08 -6.25 2.48
C GLY A 192 6.20 -7.24 2.76
N VAL A 193 6.25 -8.33 1.98
CA VAL A 193 7.30 -9.35 2.03
C VAL A 193 7.74 -9.73 0.62
N SER A 194 8.99 -10.18 0.48
CA SER A 194 9.57 -10.55 -0.82
C SER A 194 9.00 -11.85 -1.41
N SER A 195 8.40 -12.73 -0.61
CA SER A 195 7.89 -14.03 -1.06
C SER A 195 6.87 -14.62 -0.09
N MET A 196 6.04 -15.57 -0.57
CA MET A 196 5.15 -16.35 0.30
C MET A 196 5.90 -17.24 1.30
N LYS A 197 7.14 -17.62 1.01
CA LYS A 197 8.01 -18.31 1.98
C LYS A 197 8.35 -17.38 3.15
N GLU A 198 8.66 -16.13 2.85
CA GLU A 198 8.92 -15.10 3.89
C GLU A 198 7.66 -14.83 4.71
N TRP A 199 6.51 -14.70 4.04
CA TRP A 199 5.20 -14.56 4.69
C TRP A 199 4.91 -15.73 5.66
N GLY A 200 5.22 -16.96 5.26
CA GLY A 200 4.95 -18.20 6.02
C GLY A 200 5.65 -18.28 7.36
N LYS A 201 6.75 -17.55 7.58
CA LYS A 201 7.48 -17.58 8.86
C LYS A 201 6.64 -17.17 10.06
N MET A 202 5.72 -16.18 9.89
CA MET A 202 4.85 -15.75 10.99
C MET A 202 3.82 -16.82 11.40
N PRO A 203 2.97 -17.36 10.48
CA PRO A 203 2.06 -18.43 10.84
C PRO A 203 2.78 -19.70 11.32
N ASP A 204 3.97 -20.02 10.83
CA ASP A 204 4.75 -21.15 11.35
C ASP A 204 5.16 -20.94 12.83
N ASN A 205 5.55 -19.71 13.21
CA ASN A 205 5.85 -19.40 14.60
C ASN A 205 4.59 -19.49 15.49
N PHE A 206 3.45 -19.04 14.99
CA PHE A 206 2.17 -19.22 15.68
C PHE A 206 1.87 -20.71 15.93
N LEU A 207 2.05 -21.57 14.90
CA LEU A 207 1.83 -23.03 15.02
C LEU A 207 2.77 -23.69 16.02
N THR A 208 3.95 -23.15 16.25
CA THR A 208 4.91 -23.66 17.26
C THR A 208 4.65 -23.12 18.68
N GLY A 209 3.58 -22.37 18.87
CA GLY A 209 3.19 -21.78 20.18
C GLY A 209 3.90 -20.48 20.51
N ASN A 210 4.50 -19.80 19.51
CA ASN A 210 5.09 -18.48 19.65
C ASN A 210 4.32 -17.43 18.82
N PRO A 211 3.17 -16.94 19.28
CA PRO A 211 2.33 -16.01 18.51
C PRO A 211 2.92 -14.59 18.42
N GLY A 212 4.00 -14.30 19.13
CA GLY A 212 4.56 -12.97 19.26
C GLY A 212 3.80 -12.06 20.24
N PRO A 213 4.17 -10.77 20.31
CA PRO A 213 3.55 -9.80 21.20
C PRO A 213 2.10 -9.53 20.80
N GLN A 214 1.22 -9.37 21.78
CA GLN A 214 -0.20 -9.07 21.59
C GLN A 214 -0.51 -7.59 21.90
N ASP A 215 0.52 -6.76 22.06
CA ASP A 215 0.36 -5.35 22.43
C ASP A 215 -0.47 -4.57 21.41
N LEU A 216 -0.29 -4.83 20.11
CA LEU A 216 -1.09 -4.20 19.05
C LEU A 216 -2.56 -4.60 19.11
N ASP A 217 -2.87 -5.85 19.44
CA ASP A 217 -4.25 -6.34 19.55
C ASP A 217 -4.99 -5.73 20.77
N ALA A 218 -4.23 -5.26 21.77
CA ALA A 218 -4.80 -4.50 22.87
C ALA A 218 -5.25 -3.08 22.46
N LEU A 219 -4.68 -2.51 21.39
CA LEU A 219 -4.89 -1.14 20.94
C LEU A 219 -5.93 -1.00 19.82
N ARG A 220 -6.23 -2.10 19.12
CA ARG A 220 -7.04 -2.07 17.90
C ARG A 220 -7.81 -3.36 17.66
N ASP A 221 -8.84 -3.28 16.84
CA ASP A 221 -9.55 -4.42 16.28
C ASP A 221 -9.38 -4.40 14.75
N CYS A 222 -8.86 -5.49 14.19
CA CYS A 222 -8.62 -5.60 12.76
C CYS A 222 -9.44 -6.74 12.15
N ASP A 223 -9.81 -6.59 10.88
CA ASP A 223 -10.48 -7.64 10.12
C ASP A 223 -9.50 -8.74 9.65
N THR A 224 -10.04 -9.72 8.93
CA THR A 224 -9.25 -10.80 8.33
C THR A 224 -8.31 -10.26 7.25
N PRO A 225 -7.01 -10.56 7.30
CA PRO A 225 -6.05 -10.10 6.29
C PRO A 225 -6.33 -10.70 4.91
N ARG A 226 -6.10 -9.90 3.89
CA ARG A 226 -6.10 -10.29 2.47
C ARG A 226 -4.68 -10.19 1.94
N VAL A 227 -4.32 -11.11 1.05
CA VAL A 227 -2.98 -11.14 0.45
C VAL A 227 -3.08 -10.85 -1.04
N TYR A 228 -2.22 -9.96 -1.50
CA TYR A 228 -2.08 -9.57 -2.90
C TYR A 228 -0.66 -9.87 -3.38
N SER A 229 -0.52 -10.38 -4.59
CA SER A 229 0.75 -10.32 -5.31
C SER A 229 0.98 -8.89 -5.77
N ILE A 230 2.19 -8.36 -5.60
CA ILE A 230 2.57 -7.03 -6.08
C ILE A 230 3.74 -7.14 -7.03
N GLN A 231 3.61 -6.47 -8.17
CA GLN A 231 4.61 -6.42 -9.23
C GLN A 231 4.93 -4.97 -9.57
N TYR A 232 6.21 -4.61 -9.51
CA TYR A 232 6.70 -3.33 -10.01
C TYR A 232 6.59 -3.30 -11.54
N VAL A 233 6.04 -2.22 -12.08
CA VAL A 233 5.81 -2.08 -13.51
C VAL A 233 6.51 -0.87 -14.12
N GLY A 234 7.27 -0.13 -13.33
CA GLY A 234 8.06 1.01 -13.80
C GLY A 234 7.85 2.29 -13.02
N GLY A 235 8.39 3.38 -13.55
CA GLY A 235 8.31 4.72 -13.01
C GLY A 235 9.66 5.43 -13.00
N THR A 236 9.68 6.66 -12.52
CA THR A 236 10.84 7.55 -12.46
C THR A 236 11.48 7.57 -11.07
N ASN A 237 12.81 7.71 -11.00
CA ASN A 237 13.59 7.83 -9.75
C ASN A 237 13.79 9.30 -9.34
#